data_96d8bbdc5e1150057ce43607cb28ebb0
#
_entry.id   96d8bbdc5e1150057ce43607cb28ebb0
#
_cell.length_a   1.000
_cell.length_b   1.000
_cell.length_c   1.000
_cell.angle_alpha   90.00
_cell.angle_beta   90.00
_cell.angle_gamma   90.00
#
_symmetry.space_group_name_H-M   'P 1'
#
loop_
_entity.id
_entity.type
_entity.pdbx_description
1 polymer ?
#
loop_
_entity_poly.entity_id
_entity_poly.type
_entity_poly.pdbx_seq_one_letter_code
_entity_poly.pdbx_strand_id
1 'polypeptide(L)'
;VARYPLNQPIRVSTTVRDVTGTPVDAGTLTLLVKLRQADGTWATTGTYSTPTHDGTGLYHQDVPATDLAGLGHYQYTWTAGGTGAGVSFGDFDVFDPFEDALLPLQDAKDMLNIPQATTSSDTELQSFIATIETSLEAMTGGPIINRSISERAELDSTQTVLTVRQRPLVSVTSIVSVASGQPIDITTGLDIDTNAGTIRRKLAYPFYGPYFQWLPIMTVTYVAGWGTAAPAAFNTAARIILQHLWETQHGPTARPSMGGMDMIQPPGFSFAIPNRAAELLEGSLNGMPFKSEAYL
;
A
#
# COMPACT_ATOMS: atom_id res chain seq x y z
N VAL A 1 -9.89 -0.43 10.50
CA VAL A 1 -8.64 -0.70 11.21
C VAL A 1 -7.58 0.22 10.60
N ALA A 2 -6.84 0.96 11.46
CA ALA A 2 -5.71 1.78 11.02
C ALA A 2 -4.56 0.85 10.60
N ARG A 3 -3.75 1.28 9.62
CA ARG A 3 -2.59 0.50 9.15
C ARG A 3 -1.33 1.34 9.27
N TYR A 4 -0.28 0.75 9.81
CA TYR A 4 1.00 1.41 10.03
C TYR A 4 2.15 0.58 9.44
N PRO A 5 3.15 1.24 8.83
CA PRO A 5 4.33 0.54 8.33
C PRO A 5 5.15 -0.10 9.47
N LEU A 6 5.77 -1.23 9.17
CA LEU A 6 6.73 -1.89 10.04
C LEU A 6 7.87 -0.93 10.44
N ASN A 7 8.38 -1.11 11.65
CA ASN A 7 9.50 -0.31 12.19
C ASN A 7 9.23 1.21 12.31
N GLN A 8 7.98 1.62 12.37
CA GLN A 8 7.61 3.01 12.67
C GLN A 8 6.95 3.11 14.05
N PRO A 9 7.33 4.12 14.87
CA PRO A 9 6.64 4.38 16.12
C PRO A 9 5.22 4.90 15.82
N ILE A 10 4.27 4.54 16.65
CA ILE A 10 2.90 5.02 16.54
C ILE A 10 2.45 5.71 17.81
N ARG A 11 1.59 6.71 17.68
CA ARG A 11 0.93 7.35 18.80
C ARG A 11 -0.45 6.76 19.03
N VAL A 12 -0.68 6.25 20.23
CA VAL A 12 -1.99 5.75 20.67
C VAL A 12 -2.51 6.69 21.74
N SER A 13 -3.69 7.27 21.51
CA SER A 13 -4.30 8.24 22.42
C SER A 13 -5.60 7.71 23.02
N THR A 14 -5.95 8.21 24.21
CA THR A 14 -7.22 7.89 24.86
C THR A 14 -7.78 9.11 25.59
N THR A 15 -9.10 9.10 25.81
CA THR A 15 -9.77 10.07 26.68
C THR A 15 -10.43 9.33 27.83
N VAL A 16 -9.99 9.60 29.05
CA VAL A 16 -10.57 9.05 30.28
C VAL A 16 -11.76 9.94 30.67
N ARG A 17 -12.91 9.32 30.94
CA ARG A 17 -14.15 10.00 31.32
C ARG A 17 -14.72 9.40 32.59
N ASP A 18 -15.43 10.21 33.35
CA ASP A 18 -16.22 9.73 34.47
C ASP A 18 -17.54 9.09 33.99
N VAL A 19 -18.34 8.62 34.93
CA VAL A 19 -19.67 8.01 34.68
C VAL A 19 -20.67 8.96 34.03
N THR A 20 -20.41 10.28 34.07
CA THR A 20 -21.25 11.31 33.43
C THR A 20 -20.78 11.65 32.01
N GLY A 21 -19.65 11.09 31.58
CA GLY A 21 -19.03 11.36 30.28
C GLY A 21 -18.10 12.57 30.28
N THR A 22 -17.84 13.19 31.45
CA THR A 22 -16.94 14.33 31.56
C THR A 22 -15.48 13.85 31.59
N PRO A 23 -14.55 14.49 30.86
CA PRO A 23 -13.13 14.16 30.94
C PRO A 23 -12.58 14.35 32.34
N VAL A 24 -11.92 13.33 32.90
CA VAL A 24 -11.31 13.36 34.24
C VAL A 24 -9.96 12.68 34.23
N ASP A 25 -9.06 13.11 35.13
CA ASP A 25 -7.74 12.51 35.20
C ASP A 25 -7.81 11.15 35.89
N ALA A 26 -7.10 10.18 35.30
CA ALA A 26 -6.97 8.84 35.85
C ALA A 26 -6.02 8.84 37.06
N GLY A 27 -6.37 8.11 38.10
CA GLY A 27 -5.45 7.86 39.23
C GLY A 27 -4.27 6.96 38.85
N THR A 28 -4.54 5.99 38.00
CA THR A 28 -3.53 5.14 37.34
C THR A 28 -3.98 4.90 35.90
N LEU A 29 -3.03 4.82 34.95
CA LEU A 29 -3.33 4.51 33.58
C LEU A 29 -2.25 3.60 32.99
N THR A 30 -2.68 2.51 32.37
CA THR A 30 -1.78 1.53 31.74
C THR A 30 -2.25 1.25 30.34
N LEU A 31 -1.31 1.28 29.38
CA LEU A 31 -1.51 0.79 28.03
C LEU A 31 -0.84 -0.57 27.87
N LEU A 32 -1.57 -1.53 27.37
CA LEU A 32 -1.09 -2.85 26.99
C LEU A 32 -1.23 -3.02 25.48
N VAL A 33 -0.15 -3.39 24.79
CA VAL A 33 -0.12 -3.67 23.35
C VAL A 33 0.18 -5.15 23.14
N LYS A 34 -0.59 -5.80 22.28
CA LYS A 34 -0.48 -7.23 21.96
C LYS A 34 -0.52 -7.46 20.47
N LEU A 35 0.30 -8.41 19.99
CA LEU A 35 0.28 -8.91 18.63
C LEU A 35 -0.46 -10.26 18.57
N ARG A 36 -1.32 -10.43 17.58
CA ARG A 36 -1.99 -11.70 17.31
C ARG A 36 -0.99 -12.66 16.65
N GLN A 37 -0.80 -13.83 17.27
CA GLN A 37 0.08 -14.87 16.76
C GLN A 37 -0.62 -15.73 15.69
N ALA A 38 0.17 -16.48 14.92
CA ALA A 38 -0.36 -17.37 13.87
C ALA A 38 -1.29 -18.47 14.42
N ASP A 39 -1.10 -18.89 15.69
CA ASP A 39 -1.96 -19.84 16.39
C ASP A 39 -3.25 -19.22 16.94
N GLY A 40 -3.48 -17.92 16.69
CA GLY A 40 -4.64 -17.16 17.16
C GLY A 40 -4.51 -16.61 18.58
N THR A 41 -3.44 -16.88 19.29
CA THR A 41 -3.17 -16.32 20.62
C THR A 41 -2.65 -14.88 20.56
N TRP A 42 -2.62 -14.20 21.71
CA TRP A 42 -2.13 -12.84 21.83
C TRP A 42 -0.84 -12.78 22.63
N ALA A 43 0.24 -12.31 22.01
CA ALA A 43 1.51 -12.06 22.69
C ALA A 43 1.62 -10.57 23.06
N THR A 44 1.99 -10.29 24.31
CA THR A 44 2.25 -8.92 24.76
C THR A 44 3.56 -8.44 24.17
N THR A 45 3.53 -7.30 23.46
CA THR A 45 4.72 -6.66 22.88
C THR A 45 5.15 -5.44 23.64
N GLY A 46 4.22 -4.71 24.29
CA GLY A 46 4.52 -3.54 25.11
C GLY A 46 3.57 -3.36 26.28
N THR A 47 4.09 -2.83 27.39
CA THR A 47 3.30 -2.42 28.56
C THR A 47 3.83 -1.08 29.07
N TYR A 48 2.94 -0.07 29.14
CA TYR A 48 3.28 1.30 29.47
C TYR A 48 2.42 1.77 30.64
N SER A 49 3.07 2.07 31.78
CA SER A 49 2.40 2.49 33.02
C SER A 49 2.47 3.99 33.29
N THR A 50 3.20 4.73 32.46
CA THR A 50 3.40 6.17 32.59
C THR A 50 3.16 6.90 31.26
N PRO A 51 1.95 6.82 30.69
CA PRO A 51 1.64 7.54 29.46
C PRO A 51 1.70 9.06 29.68
N THR A 52 1.93 9.80 28.61
CA THR A 52 1.99 11.26 28.64
C THR A 52 0.60 11.83 28.83
N HIS A 53 0.48 12.80 29.76
CA HIS A 53 -0.74 13.52 30.06
C HIS A 53 -0.78 14.83 29.25
N ASP A 54 -1.75 14.97 28.35
CA ASP A 54 -1.88 16.13 27.44
C ASP A 54 -2.85 17.20 27.97
N GLY A 55 -3.71 16.84 28.89
CA GLY A 55 -4.74 17.71 29.46
C GLY A 55 -5.78 16.89 30.21
N THR A 56 -6.73 17.53 30.86
CA THR A 56 -7.73 16.85 31.69
C THR A 56 -8.36 15.67 30.96
N GLY A 57 -8.08 14.47 31.45
CA GLY A 57 -8.55 13.20 30.89
C GLY A 57 -7.91 12.80 29.55
N LEU A 58 -6.99 13.58 28.99
CA LEU A 58 -6.36 13.30 27.70
C LEU A 58 -4.97 12.71 27.90
N TYR A 59 -4.74 11.57 27.29
CA TYR A 59 -3.48 10.85 27.38
C TYR A 59 -3.05 10.29 26.05
N HIS A 60 -1.73 10.22 25.84
CA HIS A 60 -1.16 9.47 24.74
C HIS A 60 0.06 8.66 25.17
N GLN A 61 0.39 7.66 24.40
CA GLN A 61 1.62 6.89 24.50
C GLN A 61 2.19 6.72 23.10
N ASP A 62 3.45 7.08 22.94
CA ASP A 62 4.21 6.73 21.76
C ASP A 62 4.76 5.31 21.95
N VAL A 63 4.23 4.38 21.16
CA VAL A 63 4.68 2.97 21.14
C VAL A 63 5.90 2.91 20.23
N PRO A 64 7.08 2.50 20.74
CA PRO A 64 8.29 2.48 19.94
C PRO A 64 8.25 1.40 18.85
N ALA A 65 9.01 1.62 17.78
CA ALA A 65 9.12 0.68 16.67
C ALA A 65 9.57 -0.74 17.08
N THR A 66 10.37 -0.85 18.15
CA THR A 66 10.83 -2.14 18.71
C THR A 66 9.70 -3.04 19.18
N ASP A 67 8.62 -2.45 19.70
CA ASP A 67 7.45 -3.18 20.19
C ASP A 67 6.44 -3.47 19.07
N LEU A 68 6.72 -2.96 17.87
CA LEU A 68 5.94 -3.13 16.64
C LEU A 68 6.75 -3.87 15.55
N ALA A 69 7.72 -4.68 15.95
CA ALA A 69 8.61 -5.40 15.05
C ALA A 69 7.96 -6.63 14.37
N GLY A 70 6.76 -7.04 14.79
CA GLY A 70 6.00 -8.12 14.15
C GLY A 70 4.99 -7.61 13.15
N LEU A 71 4.86 -8.31 12.02
CA LEU A 71 3.79 -8.07 11.06
C LEU A 71 2.48 -8.66 11.56
N GLY A 72 1.36 -8.00 11.26
CA GLY A 72 0.04 -8.51 11.54
C GLY A 72 -0.85 -7.61 12.38
N HIS A 73 -1.83 -8.23 12.99
CA HIS A 73 -2.89 -7.53 13.72
C HIS A 73 -2.51 -7.30 15.17
N TYR A 74 -2.54 -6.05 15.59
CA TYR A 74 -2.29 -5.60 16.96
C TYR A 74 -3.58 -5.16 17.63
N GLN A 75 -3.66 -5.44 18.92
CA GLN A 75 -4.69 -4.91 19.81
C GLN A 75 -4.03 -4.11 20.93
N TYR A 76 -4.61 -2.98 21.25
CA TYR A 76 -4.21 -2.23 22.43
C TYR A 76 -5.36 -2.08 23.41
N THR A 77 -5.02 -2.04 24.70
CA THR A 77 -5.98 -1.89 25.79
C THR A 77 -5.47 -0.84 26.78
N TRP A 78 -6.24 0.21 26.97
CA TRP A 78 -6.08 1.17 28.02
C TRP A 78 -6.86 0.73 29.24
N THR A 79 -6.22 0.71 30.40
CA THR A 79 -6.86 0.43 31.69
C THR A 79 -6.62 1.62 32.62
N ALA A 80 -7.69 2.31 32.98
CA ALA A 80 -7.68 3.44 33.90
C ALA A 80 -8.21 3.01 35.29
N GLY A 81 -7.56 3.50 36.34
CA GLY A 81 -8.01 3.34 37.72
C GLY A 81 -8.31 4.69 38.37
N GLY A 82 -9.06 4.69 39.45
CA GLY A 82 -9.48 5.90 40.15
C GLY A 82 -10.84 6.43 39.71
N THR A 83 -11.05 7.75 39.71
CA THR A 83 -12.34 8.40 39.42
C THR A 83 -12.85 8.11 38.03
N GLY A 84 -11.94 7.94 37.04
CA GLY A 84 -12.27 7.56 35.65
C GLY A 84 -12.00 6.09 35.35
N ALA A 85 -12.20 5.19 36.35
CA ALA A 85 -11.92 3.77 36.15
C ALA A 85 -12.69 3.17 34.97
N GLY A 86 -11.97 2.49 34.09
CA GLY A 86 -12.55 1.89 32.89
C GLY A 86 -11.51 1.26 31.98
N VAL A 87 -12.00 0.60 30.96
CA VAL A 87 -11.17 -0.03 29.92
C VAL A 87 -11.60 0.49 28.56
N SER A 88 -10.63 0.90 27.76
CA SER A 88 -10.80 1.25 26.35
C SER A 88 -9.87 0.39 25.53
N PHE A 89 -10.30 -0.04 24.37
CA PHE A 89 -9.51 -0.88 23.47
C PHE A 89 -9.67 -0.41 22.03
N GLY A 90 -8.70 -0.77 21.24
CA GLY A 90 -8.72 -0.59 19.79
C GLY A 90 -7.71 -1.51 19.14
N ASP A 91 -7.65 -1.44 17.85
CA ASP A 91 -6.83 -2.31 17.02
C ASP A 91 -6.23 -1.56 15.83
N PHE A 92 -5.12 -2.09 15.35
CA PHE A 92 -4.44 -1.63 14.15
C PHE A 92 -3.63 -2.77 13.54
N ASP A 93 -3.29 -2.63 12.26
CA ASP A 93 -2.43 -3.58 11.57
C ASP A 93 -1.04 -2.97 11.33
N VAL A 94 -0.01 -3.78 11.55
CA VAL A 94 1.36 -3.47 11.13
C VAL A 94 1.66 -4.28 9.88
N PHE A 95 2.07 -3.60 8.83
CA PHE A 95 2.37 -4.21 7.54
C PHE A 95 3.78 -3.82 7.08
N ASP A 96 4.41 -4.72 6.34
CA ASP A 96 5.64 -4.37 5.63
C ASP A 96 5.25 -3.67 4.31
N PRO A 97 5.58 -2.39 4.16
CA PRO A 97 5.30 -1.69 2.90
C PRO A 97 6.06 -2.28 1.70
N PHE A 98 7.03 -3.18 1.96
CA PHE A 98 7.86 -3.82 0.96
C PHE A 98 7.63 -5.34 0.83
N GLU A 99 6.73 -5.93 1.62
CA GLU A 99 6.38 -7.35 1.53
C GLU A 99 5.73 -7.66 0.17
N ASP A 100 4.90 -6.72 -0.30
CA ASP A 100 4.30 -6.79 -1.64
C ASP A 100 5.16 -6.06 -2.70
N ALA A 101 6.39 -5.63 -2.35
CA ALA A 101 7.27 -4.94 -3.28
C ALA A 101 7.69 -5.86 -4.43
N LEU A 102 7.83 -5.31 -5.63
CA LEU A 102 8.35 -6.03 -6.78
C LEU A 102 9.71 -6.65 -6.49
N LEU A 103 10.51 -6.00 -5.65
CA LEU A 103 11.79 -6.48 -5.15
C LEU A 103 11.82 -6.29 -3.61
N PRO A 104 11.57 -7.34 -2.81
CA PRO A 104 11.69 -7.27 -1.37
C PRO A 104 13.09 -6.81 -0.91
N LEU A 105 13.14 -6.04 0.18
CA LEU A 105 14.41 -5.51 0.70
C LEU A 105 15.44 -6.62 0.99
N GLN A 106 14.97 -7.77 1.47
CA GLN A 106 15.83 -8.92 1.72
C GLN A 106 16.50 -9.44 0.44
N ASP A 107 15.72 -9.60 -0.63
CA ASP A 107 16.22 -10.02 -1.93
C ASP A 107 17.20 -9.00 -2.53
N ALA A 108 16.94 -7.71 -2.32
CA ALA A 108 17.83 -6.63 -2.74
C ALA A 108 19.18 -6.71 -2.04
N LYS A 109 19.19 -6.94 -0.71
CA LYS A 109 20.42 -7.14 0.07
C LYS A 109 21.19 -8.38 -0.38
N ASP A 110 20.51 -9.49 -0.54
CA ASP A 110 21.14 -10.76 -0.98
C ASP A 110 21.81 -10.60 -2.35
N MET A 111 21.14 -9.93 -3.27
CA MET A 111 21.70 -9.66 -4.60
C MET A 111 22.95 -8.77 -4.55
N LEU A 112 23.00 -7.80 -3.64
CA LEU A 112 24.12 -6.89 -3.47
C LEU A 112 25.19 -7.41 -2.50
N ASN A 113 25.03 -8.64 -2.01
CA ASN A 113 25.89 -9.26 -0.99
C ASN A 113 26.00 -8.43 0.31
N ILE A 114 24.92 -7.75 0.70
CA ILE A 114 24.82 -7.00 1.95
C ILE A 114 24.27 -7.94 3.02
N PRO A 115 24.97 -8.13 4.16
CA PRO A 115 24.44 -8.99 5.23
C PRO A 115 23.08 -8.49 5.73
N GLN A 116 22.12 -9.40 5.94
CA GLN A 116 20.78 -9.05 6.37
C GLN A 116 20.73 -8.24 7.68
N ALA A 117 21.67 -8.50 8.59
CA ALA A 117 21.81 -7.76 9.85
C ALA A 117 22.29 -6.31 9.68
N THR A 118 22.81 -5.93 8.50
CA THR A 118 23.29 -4.58 8.23
C THR A 118 22.13 -3.68 7.84
N THR A 119 21.78 -2.71 8.70
CA THR A 119 20.64 -1.81 8.47
C THR A 119 21.03 -0.41 7.99
N SER A 120 22.35 -0.12 7.91
CA SER A 120 22.83 1.22 7.53
C SER A 120 22.43 1.67 6.14
N SER A 121 22.19 0.73 5.21
CA SER A 121 21.81 1.01 3.83
C SER A 121 20.33 0.77 3.54
N ASP A 122 19.54 0.38 4.54
CA ASP A 122 18.15 -0.02 4.30
C ASP A 122 17.29 1.11 3.76
N THR A 123 17.42 2.31 4.32
CA THR A 123 16.65 3.48 3.87
C THR A 123 16.98 3.85 2.42
N GLU A 124 18.25 3.74 2.04
CA GLU A 124 18.70 4.02 0.68
C GLU A 124 18.17 2.95 -0.30
N LEU A 125 18.30 1.67 0.05
CA LEU A 125 17.77 0.57 -0.75
C LEU A 125 16.25 0.66 -0.93
N GLN A 126 15.52 1.01 0.12
CA GLN A 126 14.07 1.23 0.05
C GLN A 126 13.72 2.39 -0.91
N SER A 127 14.50 3.48 -0.88
CA SER A 127 14.34 4.59 -1.82
C SER A 127 14.55 4.16 -3.26
N PHE A 128 15.59 3.34 -3.52
CA PHE A 128 15.83 2.79 -4.86
C PHE A 128 14.71 1.87 -5.32
N ILE A 129 14.26 0.94 -4.47
CA ILE A 129 13.16 0.03 -4.77
C ILE A 129 11.90 0.82 -5.15
N ALA A 130 11.50 1.81 -4.35
CA ALA A 130 10.34 2.65 -4.62
C ALA A 130 10.47 3.43 -5.95
N THR A 131 11.69 3.92 -6.25
CA THR A 131 11.96 4.62 -7.51
C THR A 131 11.87 3.68 -8.70
N ILE A 132 12.41 2.46 -8.58
CA ILE A 132 12.35 1.42 -9.61
C ILE A 132 10.90 1.03 -9.88
N GLU A 133 10.11 0.77 -8.83
CA GLU A 133 8.70 0.45 -8.97
C GLU A 133 7.92 1.54 -9.71
N THR A 134 8.08 2.79 -9.26
CA THR A 134 7.42 3.93 -9.90
C THR A 134 7.78 4.05 -11.38
N SER A 135 9.06 3.81 -11.70
CA SER A 135 9.55 3.87 -13.08
C SER A 135 8.99 2.75 -13.94
N LEU A 136 8.96 1.54 -13.41
CA LEU A 136 8.40 0.38 -14.12
C LEU A 136 6.88 0.51 -14.28
N GLU A 137 6.16 0.99 -13.27
CA GLU A 137 4.72 1.27 -13.37
C GLU A 137 4.39 2.33 -14.42
N ALA A 138 5.22 3.37 -14.52
CA ALA A 138 5.06 4.37 -15.58
C ALA A 138 5.28 3.79 -16.98
N MET A 139 6.20 2.83 -17.14
CA MET A 139 6.45 2.14 -18.41
C MET A 139 5.32 1.17 -18.76
N THR A 140 4.75 0.48 -17.77
CA THR A 140 3.67 -0.49 -17.97
C THR A 140 2.29 0.17 -18.09
N GLY A 141 2.16 1.42 -17.66
CA GLY A 141 0.91 2.16 -17.67
C GLY A 141 -0.08 1.75 -16.56
N GLY A 142 0.39 1.03 -15.55
CA GLY A 142 -0.44 0.60 -14.41
C GLY A 142 0.38 -0.01 -13.27
N PRO A 143 -0.27 -0.28 -12.13
CA PRO A 143 0.41 -0.82 -10.97
C PRO A 143 0.91 -2.26 -11.22
N ILE A 144 2.15 -2.52 -10.86
CA ILE A 144 2.73 -3.88 -10.93
C ILE A 144 2.34 -4.65 -9.68
N ILE A 145 2.34 -4.01 -8.53
CA ILE A 145 1.96 -4.58 -7.25
C ILE A 145 0.49 -4.31 -6.99
N ASN A 146 -0.19 -5.25 -6.35
CA ASN A 146 -1.59 -5.08 -5.99
C ASN A 146 -1.77 -3.90 -5.03
N ARG A 147 -2.52 -2.90 -5.46
CA ARG A 147 -2.84 -1.71 -4.65
C ARG A 147 -4.34 -1.47 -4.59
N SER A 148 -4.82 -1.08 -3.42
CA SER A 148 -6.19 -0.59 -3.27
C SER A 148 -6.26 0.85 -3.76
N ILE A 149 -7.13 1.09 -4.73
CA ILE A 149 -7.29 2.39 -5.41
C ILE A 149 -8.73 2.82 -5.28
N SER A 150 -8.93 4.10 -4.99
CA SER A 150 -10.25 4.72 -5.01
C SER A 150 -10.24 5.86 -6.02
N GLU A 151 -11.08 5.77 -7.03
CA GLU A 151 -11.19 6.79 -8.06
C GLU A 151 -12.64 7.10 -8.42
N ARG A 152 -12.86 8.24 -9.05
CA ARG A 152 -14.13 8.58 -9.66
C ARG A 152 -14.13 8.07 -11.09
N ALA A 153 -15.13 7.27 -11.41
CA ALA A 153 -15.36 6.73 -12.73
C ALA A 153 -16.75 7.11 -13.23
N GLU A 154 -16.86 7.37 -14.50
CA GLU A 154 -18.13 7.68 -15.17
C GLU A 154 -18.70 6.41 -15.78
N LEU A 155 -20.01 6.26 -15.69
CA LEU A 155 -20.71 5.21 -16.42
C LEU A 155 -20.77 5.58 -17.92
N ASP A 156 -20.79 4.55 -18.76
CA ASP A 156 -21.04 4.71 -20.19
C ASP A 156 -22.47 5.25 -20.46
N SER A 157 -22.74 5.61 -21.70
CA SER A 157 -24.05 6.14 -22.14
C SER A 157 -25.21 5.17 -21.91
N THR A 158 -24.93 3.86 -21.78
CA THR A 158 -25.91 2.82 -21.48
C THR A 158 -26.11 2.58 -19.99
N GLN A 159 -25.26 3.19 -19.14
CA GLN A 159 -25.22 3.03 -17.68
C GLN A 159 -24.99 1.58 -17.22
N THR A 160 -24.40 0.75 -18.07
CA THR A 160 -24.17 -0.66 -17.82
C THR A 160 -22.71 -1.03 -17.64
N VAL A 161 -21.80 -0.18 -18.10
CA VAL A 161 -20.35 -0.41 -18.05
C VAL A 161 -19.65 0.72 -17.30
N LEU A 162 -18.85 0.35 -16.34
CA LEU A 162 -17.97 1.23 -15.60
C LEU A 162 -16.52 0.90 -15.97
N THR A 163 -15.73 1.89 -16.35
CA THR A 163 -14.33 1.70 -16.74
C THR A 163 -13.42 2.36 -15.72
N VAL A 164 -12.46 1.60 -15.20
CA VAL A 164 -11.42 2.08 -14.29
C VAL A 164 -10.13 2.35 -15.05
N ARG A 165 -9.32 3.28 -14.52
CA ARG A 165 -8.07 3.72 -15.18
C ARG A 165 -6.91 2.77 -14.96
N GLN A 166 -6.77 2.27 -13.72
CA GLN A 166 -5.63 1.43 -13.38
C GLN A 166 -5.92 -0.04 -13.68
N ARG A 167 -4.96 -0.70 -14.32
CA ARG A 167 -5.07 -2.07 -14.84
C ARG A 167 -3.79 -2.85 -14.56
N PRO A 168 -3.85 -4.18 -14.48
CA PRO A 168 -5.04 -5.03 -14.52
C PRO A 168 -5.90 -4.90 -13.26
N LEU A 169 -7.23 -5.03 -13.43
CA LEU A 169 -8.19 -5.01 -12.34
C LEU A 169 -8.27 -6.40 -11.70
N VAL A 170 -7.97 -6.49 -10.40
CA VAL A 170 -7.99 -7.77 -9.66
C VAL A 170 -9.35 -8.03 -9.02
N SER A 171 -9.85 -7.05 -8.27
CA SER A 171 -11.13 -7.17 -7.56
C SER A 171 -11.75 -5.81 -7.30
N VAL A 172 -13.06 -5.78 -7.16
CA VAL A 172 -13.82 -4.58 -6.78
C VAL A 172 -14.23 -4.69 -5.32
N THR A 173 -13.88 -3.70 -4.52
CA THR A 173 -14.18 -3.66 -3.08
C THR A 173 -15.50 -2.94 -2.81
N SER A 174 -15.74 -1.80 -3.47
CA SER A 174 -17.00 -1.07 -3.34
C SER A 174 -17.25 -0.14 -4.52
N ILE A 175 -18.52 0.11 -4.81
CA ILE A 175 -18.99 1.11 -5.77
C ILE A 175 -20.01 1.98 -5.04
N VAL A 176 -19.78 3.29 -5.00
CA VAL A 176 -20.65 4.25 -4.31
C VAL A 176 -21.06 5.35 -5.27
N SER A 177 -22.34 5.67 -5.36
CA SER A 177 -22.82 6.79 -6.14
C SER A 177 -22.41 8.12 -5.51
N VAL A 178 -21.73 8.98 -6.27
CA VAL A 178 -21.32 10.30 -5.78
C VAL A 178 -22.53 11.20 -5.53
N ALA A 179 -23.59 11.07 -6.31
CA ALA A 179 -24.79 11.89 -6.19
C ALA A 179 -25.62 11.57 -4.93
N SER A 180 -25.73 10.29 -4.56
CA SER A 180 -26.57 9.84 -3.43
C SER A 180 -25.77 9.43 -2.20
N GLY A 181 -24.47 9.20 -2.32
CA GLY A 181 -23.64 8.62 -1.26
C GLY A 181 -24.00 7.16 -0.93
N GLN A 182 -24.90 6.53 -1.70
CA GLN A 182 -25.36 5.18 -1.43
C GLN A 182 -24.44 4.15 -2.10
N PRO A 183 -24.07 3.08 -1.37
CA PRO A 183 -23.35 1.97 -1.95
C PRO A 183 -24.24 1.21 -2.95
N ILE A 184 -23.61 0.75 -4.02
CA ILE A 184 -24.26 -0.16 -4.97
C ILE A 184 -23.94 -1.59 -4.53
N ASP A 185 -24.98 -2.42 -4.53
CA ASP A 185 -24.80 -3.85 -4.23
C ASP A 185 -23.93 -4.50 -5.31
N ILE A 186 -22.75 -4.96 -4.89
CA ILE A 186 -21.77 -5.68 -5.70
C ILE A 186 -21.83 -7.19 -5.51
N THR A 187 -22.67 -7.67 -4.58
CA THR A 187 -22.79 -9.12 -4.25
C THR A 187 -23.54 -9.89 -5.31
N THR A 188 -24.38 -9.24 -6.09
CA THR A 188 -25.25 -9.86 -7.13
C THR A 188 -24.50 -10.23 -8.42
N GLY A 189 -23.19 -10.29 -8.37
CA GLY A 189 -22.35 -10.74 -9.47
C GLY A 189 -21.98 -9.62 -10.44
N LEU A 190 -20.73 -9.25 -10.37
CA LEU A 190 -20.08 -8.41 -11.37
C LEU A 190 -19.41 -9.30 -12.42
N ASP A 191 -19.43 -8.85 -13.64
CA ASP A 191 -18.58 -9.33 -14.73
C ASP A 191 -17.43 -8.35 -14.86
N ILE A 192 -16.22 -8.84 -14.58
CA ILE A 192 -15.01 -8.02 -14.51
C ILE A 192 -14.09 -8.47 -15.64
N ASP A 193 -13.86 -7.59 -16.60
CA ASP A 193 -12.76 -7.75 -17.54
C ASP A 193 -11.51 -7.13 -16.93
N THR A 194 -10.62 -7.99 -16.44
CA THR A 194 -9.38 -7.59 -15.77
C THR A 194 -8.47 -6.77 -16.67
N ASN A 195 -8.39 -7.13 -17.95
CA ASN A 195 -7.50 -6.50 -18.91
C ASN A 195 -8.06 -5.17 -19.43
N ALA A 196 -9.34 -5.14 -19.75
CA ALA A 196 -9.99 -3.91 -20.20
C ALA A 196 -10.26 -2.93 -19.04
N GLY A 197 -10.20 -3.40 -17.78
CA GLY A 197 -10.57 -2.60 -16.60
C GLY A 197 -12.04 -2.22 -16.64
N THR A 198 -12.90 -3.09 -17.17
CA THR A 198 -14.33 -2.82 -17.25
C THR A 198 -15.10 -3.67 -16.25
N ILE A 199 -16.10 -3.07 -15.64
CA ILE A 199 -16.97 -3.68 -14.65
C ILE A 199 -18.39 -3.61 -15.18
N ARG A 200 -19.07 -4.77 -15.31
CA ARG A 200 -20.45 -4.90 -15.76
C ARG A 200 -21.28 -5.66 -14.74
N ARG A 201 -22.58 -5.42 -14.70
CA ARG A 201 -23.50 -6.29 -13.99
C ARG A 201 -23.92 -7.48 -14.84
N LYS A 202 -23.80 -8.69 -14.32
CA LYS A 202 -24.16 -9.94 -15.03
C LYS A 202 -25.63 -10.00 -15.48
N LEU A 203 -26.52 -9.28 -14.82
CA LEU A 203 -27.96 -9.34 -15.07
C LEU A 203 -28.47 -8.20 -15.99
N ALA A 204 -27.63 -7.55 -16.76
CA ALA A 204 -28.01 -6.47 -17.70
C ALA A 204 -28.86 -5.33 -17.06
N TYR A 205 -28.89 -5.22 -15.74
CA TYR A 205 -29.52 -4.08 -15.08
C TYR A 205 -28.54 -2.92 -15.03
N PRO A 206 -28.97 -1.71 -15.37
CA PRO A 206 -28.11 -0.54 -15.25
C PRO A 206 -27.69 -0.37 -13.77
N PHE A 207 -26.50 0.20 -13.56
CA PHE A 207 -26.03 0.54 -12.20
C PHE A 207 -26.98 1.53 -11.51
N TYR A 208 -27.80 2.22 -12.29
CA TYR A 208 -28.79 3.19 -11.80
C TYR A 208 -30.16 2.96 -12.42
N GLY A 209 -31.22 3.33 -11.70
CA GLY A 209 -32.60 3.21 -12.17
C GLY A 209 -32.95 4.22 -13.29
N PRO A 210 -34.09 4.06 -13.98
CA PRO A 210 -34.42 4.75 -15.23
C PRO A 210 -34.67 6.27 -15.16
N TYR A 211 -34.45 6.90 -14.01
CA TYR A 211 -34.84 8.29 -13.77
C TYR A 211 -33.70 9.31 -13.80
N PHE A 212 -32.45 8.92 -14.14
CA PHE A 212 -31.33 9.85 -14.18
C PHE A 212 -30.96 10.25 -15.60
N GLN A 213 -31.16 11.53 -15.89
CA GLN A 213 -30.80 12.16 -17.18
C GLN A 213 -29.31 12.51 -17.32
N TRP A 214 -28.52 12.31 -16.27
CA TRP A 214 -27.08 12.66 -16.25
C TRP A 214 -26.27 11.38 -16.02
N LEU A 215 -25.11 11.28 -16.67
CA LEU A 215 -24.16 10.20 -16.45
C LEU A 215 -23.73 10.23 -14.98
N PRO A 216 -24.12 9.23 -14.16
CA PRO A 216 -23.77 9.26 -12.76
C PRO A 216 -22.30 8.97 -12.58
N ILE A 217 -21.64 9.83 -11.80
CA ILE A 217 -20.26 9.61 -11.37
C ILE A 217 -20.31 8.65 -10.17
N MET A 218 -19.48 7.62 -10.25
CA MET A 218 -19.32 6.62 -9.20
C MET A 218 -17.94 6.75 -8.56
N THR A 219 -17.85 6.59 -7.27
CA THR A 219 -16.59 6.32 -6.58
C THR A 219 -16.42 4.80 -6.53
N VAL A 220 -15.37 4.31 -7.18
CA VAL A 220 -15.04 2.89 -7.23
C VAL A 220 -13.78 2.66 -6.40
N THR A 221 -13.88 1.77 -5.42
CA THR A 221 -12.71 1.27 -4.68
C THR A 221 -12.45 -0.15 -5.15
N TYR A 222 -11.25 -0.39 -5.62
CA TYR A 222 -10.86 -1.65 -6.25
C TYR A 222 -9.39 -1.95 -6.01
N VAL A 223 -8.99 -3.18 -6.24
CA VAL A 223 -7.59 -3.60 -6.25
C VAL A 223 -7.15 -3.76 -7.69
N ALA A 224 -6.07 -3.09 -8.05
CA ALA A 224 -5.42 -3.25 -9.34
C ALA A 224 -3.95 -3.62 -9.15
N GLY A 225 -3.40 -4.37 -10.09
CA GLY A 225 -2.01 -4.80 -10.11
C GLY A 225 -1.85 -6.22 -10.64
N TRP A 226 -0.62 -6.58 -10.93
CA TRP A 226 -0.28 -7.94 -11.35
C TRP A 226 -0.10 -8.88 -10.15
N GLY A 227 0.32 -8.34 -8.99
CA GLY A 227 0.61 -9.12 -7.79
C GLY A 227 1.53 -10.30 -8.07
N THR A 228 1.19 -11.48 -7.58
CA THR A 228 1.95 -12.72 -7.82
C THR A 228 1.92 -13.20 -9.27
N ALA A 229 1.02 -12.68 -10.09
CA ALA A 229 0.94 -12.98 -11.53
C ALA A 229 1.87 -12.08 -12.37
N ALA A 230 2.62 -11.17 -11.75
CA ALA A 230 3.57 -10.32 -12.44
C ALA A 230 4.61 -11.18 -13.19
N PRO A 231 4.87 -10.87 -14.49
CA PRO A 231 5.89 -11.58 -15.23
C PRO A 231 7.26 -11.54 -14.52
N ALA A 232 7.95 -12.68 -14.46
CA ALA A 232 9.28 -12.77 -13.84
C ALA A 232 10.31 -11.78 -14.44
N ALA A 233 10.07 -11.32 -15.66
CA ALA A 233 10.89 -10.29 -16.31
C ALA A 233 10.87 -8.96 -15.56
N PHE A 234 9.79 -8.58 -14.89
CA PHE A 234 9.73 -7.34 -14.09
C PHE A 234 10.67 -7.41 -12.89
N ASN A 235 10.66 -8.53 -12.16
CA ASN A 235 11.58 -8.73 -11.04
C ASN A 235 13.04 -8.76 -11.54
N THR A 236 13.32 -9.43 -12.66
CA THR A 236 14.67 -9.48 -13.25
C THR A 236 15.12 -8.09 -13.71
N ALA A 237 14.25 -7.32 -14.36
CA ALA A 237 14.56 -5.95 -14.76
C ALA A 237 14.81 -5.06 -13.54
N ALA A 238 13.99 -5.16 -12.49
CA ALA A 238 14.17 -4.42 -11.23
C ALA A 238 15.53 -4.71 -10.59
N ARG A 239 15.96 -5.97 -10.58
CA ARG A 239 17.30 -6.39 -10.08
C ARG A 239 18.43 -5.78 -10.89
N ILE A 240 18.35 -5.77 -12.21
CA ILE A 240 19.36 -5.16 -13.07
C ILE A 240 19.46 -3.65 -12.82
N ILE A 241 18.33 -2.99 -12.71
CA ILE A 241 18.27 -1.53 -12.45
C ILE A 241 18.84 -1.23 -11.05
N LEU A 242 18.47 -2.02 -10.03
CA LEU A 242 18.99 -1.84 -8.67
C LEU A 242 20.50 -1.99 -8.62
N GLN A 243 21.05 -3.05 -9.23
CA GLN A 243 22.49 -3.26 -9.29
C GLN A 243 23.20 -2.06 -9.94
N HIS A 244 22.63 -1.56 -11.04
CA HIS A 244 23.19 -0.40 -11.74
C HIS A 244 23.17 0.86 -10.88
N LEU A 245 22.04 1.15 -10.19
CA LEU A 245 21.94 2.30 -9.29
C LEU A 245 22.95 2.19 -8.14
N TRP A 246 23.05 1.00 -7.53
CA TRP A 246 24.00 0.74 -6.45
C TRP A 246 25.46 0.93 -6.89
N GLU A 247 25.86 0.31 -8.01
CA GLU A 247 27.22 0.43 -8.54
C GLU A 247 27.57 1.86 -8.93
N THR A 248 26.60 2.63 -9.43
CA THR A 248 26.80 4.03 -9.79
C THR A 248 27.09 4.90 -8.56
N GLN A 249 26.46 4.59 -7.42
CA GLN A 249 26.61 5.38 -6.19
C GLN A 249 27.72 4.85 -5.27
N HIS A 250 27.90 3.53 -5.21
CA HIS A 250 28.84 2.87 -4.27
C HIS A 250 30.01 2.16 -4.96
N GLY A 251 30.11 2.23 -6.29
CA GLY A 251 31.18 1.56 -7.04
C GLY A 251 32.55 2.11 -6.71
N PRO A 252 33.64 1.28 -6.87
CA PRO A 252 34.98 1.61 -6.47
C PRO A 252 35.58 2.82 -7.20
N THR A 253 34.93 3.31 -8.24
CA THR A 253 35.45 4.43 -9.04
C THR A 253 34.66 5.73 -8.83
N ALA A 254 33.51 5.73 -8.16
CA ALA A 254 32.61 6.89 -8.00
C ALA A 254 32.51 7.77 -9.28
N ARG A 255 32.85 7.19 -10.42
CA ARG A 255 32.78 7.85 -11.71
C ARG A 255 31.48 7.43 -12.35
N PRO A 256 30.62 8.39 -12.76
CA PRO A 256 29.55 8.07 -13.66
C PRO A 256 30.13 7.28 -14.83
N SER A 257 29.67 6.06 -15.03
CA SER A 257 30.13 5.28 -16.18
C SER A 257 29.83 6.09 -17.43
N MET A 258 30.89 6.52 -18.11
CA MET A 258 30.81 7.16 -19.42
C MET A 258 30.45 6.12 -20.52
N GLY A 259 29.70 5.09 -20.18
CA GLY A 259 29.14 4.11 -21.11
C GLY A 259 27.90 4.66 -21.78
N GLY A 260 28.06 5.66 -22.60
CA GLY A 260 26.95 6.39 -23.21
C GLY A 260 26.15 5.65 -24.28
N MET A 261 26.34 4.36 -24.51
CA MET A 261 25.60 3.63 -25.56
C MET A 261 24.64 2.54 -25.06
N ASP A 262 24.71 2.17 -23.79
CA ASP A 262 23.88 1.06 -23.26
C ASP A 262 22.71 1.51 -22.40
N MET A 263 22.36 2.80 -22.44
CA MET A 263 21.36 3.36 -21.55
C MET A 263 20.25 4.06 -22.33
N ILE A 264 19.03 3.62 -22.16
CA ILE A 264 17.83 4.31 -22.62
C ILE A 264 17.31 5.16 -21.48
N GLN A 265 17.19 6.47 -21.67
CA GLN A 265 16.52 7.35 -20.71
C GLN A 265 15.10 7.63 -21.19
N PRO A 266 14.10 6.99 -20.62
CA PRO A 266 12.71 7.27 -20.94
C PRO A 266 12.35 8.72 -20.60
N PRO A 267 11.46 9.38 -21.35
CA PRO A 267 10.99 10.72 -21.03
C PRO A 267 10.37 10.76 -19.62
N GLY A 268 10.83 11.70 -18.80
CA GLY A 268 10.31 11.90 -17.44
C GLY A 268 11.00 11.14 -16.32
N PHE A 269 12.04 10.35 -16.62
CA PHE A 269 12.83 9.66 -15.59
C PHE A 269 14.11 10.41 -15.25
N SER A 270 14.50 10.36 -13.97
CA SER A 270 15.71 11.01 -13.48
C SER A 270 16.98 10.16 -13.64
N PHE A 271 16.84 8.89 -14.06
CA PHE A 271 17.97 7.98 -14.28
C PHE A 271 17.77 7.16 -15.56
N ALA A 272 18.88 6.71 -16.15
CA ALA A 272 18.86 5.88 -17.35
C ALA A 272 18.62 4.40 -17.00
N ILE A 273 17.72 3.74 -17.72
CA ILE A 273 17.46 2.31 -17.57
C ILE A 273 18.46 1.53 -18.44
N PRO A 274 19.17 0.52 -17.87
CA PRO A 274 20.04 -0.35 -18.67
C PRO A 274 19.29 -1.00 -19.84
N ASN A 275 19.88 -1.02 -21.03
CA ASN A 275 19.27 -1.61 -22.23
C ASN A 275 18.75 -3.03 -22.00
N ARG A 276 19.52 -3.85 -21.28
CA ARG A 276 19.13 -5.22 -20.96
C ARG A 276 17.82 -5.30 -20.15
N ALA A 277 17.59 -4.35 -19.23
CA ALA A 277 16.34 -4.27 -18.48
C ALA A 277 15.19 -3.82 -19.40
N ALA A 278 15.43 -2.85 -20.29
CA ALA A 278 14.47 -2.38 -21.27
C ALA A 278 14.04 -3.51 -22.25
N GLU A 279 14.98 -4.27 -22.79
CA GLU A 279 14.70 -5.42 -23.68
C GLU A 279 13.85 -6.50 -23.00
N LEU A 280 14.12 -6.80 -21.72
CA LEU A 280 13.32 -7.75 -20.94
C LEU A 280 11.88 -7.26 -20.76
N LEU A 281 11.72 -5.96 -20.53
CA LEU A 281 10.40 -5.34 -20.36
C LEU A 281 9.64 -5.32 -21.70
N GLU A 282 10.28 -4.93 -22.79
CA GLU A 282 9.66 -4.94 -24.13
C GLU A 282 9.18 -6.33 -24.52
N GLY A 283 10.01 -7.37 -24.29
CA GLY A 283 9.63 -8.75 -24.55
C GLY A 283 8.40 -9.19 -23.76
N SER A 284 8.27 -8.73 -22.51
CA SER A 284 7.14 -9.05 -21.63
C SER A 284 5.89 -8.24 -21.93
N LEU A 285 6.04 -7.01 -22.42
CA LEU A 285 4.95 -6.09 -22.74
C LEU A 285 4.39 -6.31 -24.17
N ASN A 286 5.15 -7.00 -25.05
CA ASN A 286 4.69 -7.37 -26.37
C ASN A 286 3.55 -8.41 -26.29
N GLY A 287 2.32 -7.95 -26.48
CA GLY A 287 1.09 -8.75 -26.32
C GLY A 287 0.25 -8.36 -25.12
N MET A 288 0.69 -7.42 -24.29
CA MET A 288 -0.12 -6.86 -23.23
C MET A 288 -0.98 -5.70 -23.75
N PRO A 289 -2.25 -5.59 -23.32
CA PRO A 289 -3.18 -4.57 -23.81
C PRO A 289 -2.84 -3.13 -23.36
N PHE A 290 -1.74 -2.96 -22.61
CA PHE A 290 -1.37 -1.71 -21.94
C PHE A 290 -0.18 -0.98 -22.56
N LYS A 291 0.34 -1.44 -23.69
CA LYS A 291 1.38 -0.70 -24.40
C LYS A 291 0.84 0.69 -24.74
N SER A 292 1.24 1.70 -23.97
CA SER A 292 0.91 3.07 -24.32
C SER A 292 1.58 3.38 -25.65
N GLU A 293 0.83 3.87 -26.63
CA GLU A 293 1.36 4.34 -27.92
C GLU A 293 2.36 5.50 -27.78
N ALA A 294 2.70 5.89 -26.54
CA ALA A 294 3.56 7.03 -26.23
C ALA A 294 5.08 6.77 -26.43
N TYR A 295 5.47 5.57 -26.88
CA TYR A 295 6.88 5.20 -27.08
C TYR A 295 7.26 4.90 -28.54
N LEU A 296 6.44 5.35 -29.52
CA LEU A 296 6.80 5.33 -30.94
C LEU A 296 7.10 6.73 -31.45
#